data_eacdff512ebd7668fceffa3941e0f934
#
_entry.id   eacdff512ebd7668fceffa3941e0f934
#
_cell.length_a   1.000
_cell.length_b   1.000
_cell.length_c   1.000
_cell.angle_alpha   90.00
_cell.angle_beta   90.00
_cell.angle_gamma   90.00
#
_symmetry.space_group_name_H-M   'P 1'
#
loop_
_entity.id
_entity.type
_entity.pdbx_description
1 polymer ?
#
loop_
_entity_poly.entity_id
_entity_poly.type
_entity_poly.pdbx_seq_one_letter_code
_entity_poly.pdbx_strand_id
1 'polypeptide(L)'
;VIDINLVGTFNVLRLAAVEMGKNEPMEHNECGVIINTASVAAFDGQIGQAGYSASKAGVVGMTLPIARDLSRMGIRINTIAPGIFDTPMMAMAPDQVRDPLIEMTQFPKRLGLPEEYAALTKHIVENPFLNGETIRLDGGIRMAPK
;
A
#
# COMPACT_ATOMS: atom_id res chain seq x y z
N VAL A 1 -14.52 6.71 7.04
CA VAL A 1 -13.32 6.43 6.21
C VAL A 1 -12.05 6.48 7.07
N ILE A 2 -11.77 7.58 7.78
CA ILE A 2 -10.57 7.73 8.62
C ILE A 2 -10.45 6.60 9.65
N ASP A 3 -11.50 6.34 10.41
CA ASP A 3 -11.47 5.33 11.48
C ASP A 3 -11.15 3.92 10.95
N ILE A 4 -11.72 3.56 9.79
CA ILE A 4 -11.48 2.23 9.20
C ILE A 4 -10.10 2.19 8.53
N ASN A 5 -9.83 3.13 7.63
CA ASN A 5 -8.64 3.04 6.77
C ASN A 5 -7.34 3.40 7.50
N LEU A 6 -7.35 4.38 8.40
CA LEU A 6 -6.15 4.85 9.08
C LEU A 6 -6.05 4.27 10.49
N VAL A 7 -7.03 4.54 11.35
CA VAL A 7 -7.00 4.06 12.74
C VAL A 7 -7.05 2.54 12.80
N GLY A 8 -7.89 1.90 11.97
CA GLY A 8 -7.97 0.44 11.86
C GLY A 8 -6.66 -0.18 11.41
N THR A 9 -6.00 0.38 10.38
CA THR A 9 -4.68 -0.08 9.92
C THR A 9 -3.65 0.04 11.04
N PHE A 10 -3.59 1.17 11.74
CA PHE A 10 -2.67 1.36 12.85
C PHE A 10 -2.93 0.37 14.00
N ASN A 11 -4.19 0.12 14.33
CA ASN A 11 -4.55 -0.84 15.39
C ASN A 11 -4.13 -2.27 15.08
N VAL A 12 -4.36 -2.74 13.85
CA VAL A 12 -3.92 -4.08 13.42
C VAL A 12 -2.39 -4.16 13.43
N LEU A 13 -1.72 -3.15 12.87
CA LEU A 13 -0.27 -3.08 12.77
C LEU A 13 0.40 -3.15 14.16
N ARG A 14 -0.05 -2.33 15.13
CA ARG A 14 0.54 -2.33 16.47
C ARG A 14 0.35 -3.66 17.20
N LEU A 15 -0.79 -4.32 17.02
CA LEU A 15 -1.03 -5.65 17.61
C LEU A 15 -0.18 -6.72 16.93
N ALA A 16 -0.07 -6.69 15.61
CA ALA A 16 0.79 -7.59 14.86
C ALA A 16 2.26 -7.42 15.26
N ALA A 17 2.74 -6.19 15.44
CA ALA A 17 4.11 -5.92 15.88
C ALA A 17 4.42 -6.54 17.25
N VAL A 18 3.47 -6.49 18.19
CA VAL A 18 3.61 -7.15 19.51
C VAL A 18 3.80 -8.65 19.37
N GLU A 19 3.03 -9.29 18.51
CA GLU A 19 3.13 -10.74 18.29
C GLU A 19 4.41 -11.10 17.51
N MET A 20 4.74 -10.35 16.46
CA MET A 20 5.98 -10.54 15.70
C MET A 20 7.23 -10.41 16.57
N GLY A 21 7.24 -9.47 17.53
CA GLY A 21 8.34 -9.29 18.46
C GLY A 21 8.61 -10.48 19.40
N LYS A 22 7.70 -11.46 19.45
CA LYS A 22 7.88 -12.72 20.20
C LYS A 22 8.48 -13.84 19.35
N ASN A 23 8.62 -13.65 18.04
CA ASN A 23 9.17 -14.66 17.16
C ASN A 23 10.66 -14.86 17.43
N GLU A 24 11.12 -16.08 17.27
CA GLU A 24 12.56 -16.36 17.19
C GLU A 24 13.14 -15.63 15.97
N PRO A 25 14.22 -14.87 16.13
CA PRO A 25 14.83 -14.14 15.02
C PRO A 25 15.30 -15.07 13.90
N MET A 26 14.95 -14.71 12.69
CA MET A 26 15.43 -15.35 11.47
C MET A 26 16.78 -14.74 11.03
N GLU A 27 17.18 -15.00 9.78
CA GLU A 27 18.35 -14.36 9.17
C GLU A 27 18.28 -12.84 9.30
N HIS A 28 19.41 -12.20 9.49
CA HIS A 28 19.54 -10.76 9.76
C HIS A 28 18.82 -10.24 11.04
N ASN A 29 18.49 -11.14 11.96
CA ASN A 29 17.69 -10.84 13.17
C ASN A 29 16.28 -10.33 12.86
N GLU A 30 15.71 -10.70 11.72
CA GLU A 30 14.35 -10.33 11.36
C GLU A 30 13.33 -11.17 12.14
N CYS A 31 12.37 -10.48 12.76
CA CYS A 31 11.24 -11.09 13.47
C CYS A 31 9.92 -10.97 12.71
N GLY A 32 9.85 -10.14 11.69
CA GLY A 32 8.66 -9.99 10.88
C GLY A 32 8.72 -8.86 9.86
N VAL A 33 7.76 -8.87 8.95
CA VAL A 33 7.55 -7.80 7.97
C VAL A 33 6.08 -7.43 7.89
N ILE A 34 5.81 -6.14 7.85
CA ILE A 34 4.47 -5.57 7.71
C ILE A 34 4.38 -4.89 6.35
N ILE A 35 3.30 -5.15 5.62
CA ILE A 35 3.03 -4.50 4.33
C ILE A 35 1.65 -3.88 4.39
N ASN A 36 1.61 -2.55 4.36
CA ASN A 36 0.36 -1.80 4.32
C ASN A 36 -0.07 -1.51 2.87
N THR A 37 -1.37 -1.34 2.68
CA THR A 37 -1.94 -0.91 1.40
C THR A 37 -2.46 0.53 1.51
N ALA A 38 -1.75 1.46 0.86
CA ALA A 38 -2.22 2.82 0.65
C ALA A 38 -3.07 2.94 -0.63
N SER A 39 -2.85 3.95 -1.42
CA SER A 39 -3.44 4.19 -2.75
C SER A 39 -2.66 5.31 -3.43
N VAL A 40 -2.68 5.35 -4.76
CA VAL A 40 -2.25 6.55 -5.51
C VAL A 40 -3.05 7.79 -5.11
N ALA A 41 -4.29 7.64 -4.63
CA ALA A 41 -5.11 8.72 -4.10
C ALA A 41 -4.50 9.41 -2.86
N ALA A 42 -3.50 8.80 -2.21
CA ALA A 42 -2.69 9.47 -1.18
C ALA A 42 -1.90 10.67 -1.73
N PHE A 43 -1.63 10.67 -3.04
CA PHE A 43 -0.82 11.67 -3.75
C PHE A 43 -1.66 12.47 -4.74
N ASP A 44 -2.53 11.79 -5.49
CA ASP A 44 -3.27 12.32 -6.63
C ASP A 44 -4.79 12.22 -6.39
N GLY A 45 -5.28 12.67 -5.22
CA GLY A 45 -6.70 12.58 -4.88
C GLY A 45 -7.60 13.35 -5.84
N GLN A 46 -8.73 12.75 -6.21
CA GLN A 46 -9.74 13.33 -7.09
C GLN A 46 -10.81 14.10 -6.31
N ILE A 47 -11.65 14.83 -7.02
CA ILE A 47 -12.82 15.53 -6.45
C ILE A 47 -13.68 14.53 -5.65
N GLY A 48 -14.03 14.90 -4.42
CA GLY A 48 -14.81 14.06 -3.51
C GLY A 48 -13.99 13.06 -2.68
N GLN A 49 -12.68 12.93 -2.92
CA GLN A 49 -11.83 11.95 -2.24
C GLN A 49 -11.08 12.52 -1.01
N ALA A 50 -11.40 13.72 -0.51
CA ALA A 50 -10.62 14.36 0.58
C ALA A 50 -10.41 13.43 1.79
N GLY A 51 -11.47 12.80 2.31
CA GLY A 51 -11.37 11.87 3.45
C GLY A 51 -10.62 10.58 3.11
N TYR A 52 -10.81 10.04 1.90
CA TYR A 52 -10.10 8.86 1.43
C TYR A 52 -8.61 9.15 1.24
N SER A 53 -8.28 10.24 0.54
CA SER A 53 -6.90 10.67 0.33
C SER A 53 -6.19 10.95 1.65
N ALA A 54 -6.84 11.63 2.60
CA ALA A 54 -6.30 11.88 3.93
C ALA A 54 -5.99 10.56 4.67
N SER A 55 -6.91 9.58 4.62
CA SER A 55 -6.70 8.27 5.24
C SER A 55 -5.51 7.52 4.64
N LYS A 56 -5.39 7.51 3.31
CA LYS A 56 -4.32 6.80 2.60
C LYS A 56 -2.99 7.54 2.68
N ALA A 57 -2.99 8.88 2.69
CA ALA A 57 -1.81 9.68 2.98
C ALA A 57 -1.32 9.48 4.43
N GLY A 58 -2.23 9.30 5.38
CA GLY A 58 -1.89 8.94 6.76
C GLY A 58 -1.15 7.59 6.83
N VAL A 59 -1.59 6.58 6.08
CA VAL A 59 -0.89 5.28 5.99
C VAL A 59 0.51 5.46 5.42
N VAL A 60 0.68 6.27 4.37
CA VAL A 60 1.99 6.62 3.81
C VAL A 60 2.85 7.33 4.85
N GLY A 61 2.29 8.36 5.52
CA GLY A 61 3.03 9.19 6.47
C GLY A 61 3.52 8.44 7.71
N MET A 62 2.79 7.42 8.18
CA MET A 62 3.20 6.62 9.33
C MET A 62 4.24 5.54 8.99
N THR A 63 4.48 5.22 7.73
CA THR A 63 5.35 4.10 7.31
C THR A 63 6.78 4.26 7.83
N LEU A 64 7.45 5.36 7.52
CA LEU A 64 8.83 5.57 7.94
C LEU A 64 9.00 5.74 9.47
N PRO A 65 8.18 6.54 10.17
CA PRO A 65 8.27 6.61 11.63
C PRO A 65 8.13 5.24 12.31
N ILE A 66 7.17 4.42 11.88
CA ILE A 66 6.97 3.08 12.44
C ILE A 66 8.14 2.14 12.10
N ALA A 67 8.73 2.24 10.90
CA ALA A 67 9.94 1.48 10.57
C ALA A 67 11.07 1.79 11.55
N ARG A 68 11.20 3.04 11.96
CA ARG A 68 12.19 3.47 12.96
C ARG A 68 11.87 2.94 14.35
N ASP A 69 10.60 3.02 14.76
CA ASP A 69 10.15 2.53 16.08
C ASP A 69 10.37 1.01 16.21
N LEU A 70 10.08 0.25 15.15
CA LEU A 70 10.13 -1.21 15.15
C LEU A 70 11.52 -1.79 14.83
N SER A 71 12.48 -0.97 14.45
CA SER A 71 13.83 -1.41 14.05
C SER A 71 14.52 -2.24 15.15
N ARG A 72 14.33 -1.88 16.42
CA ARG A 72 14.92 -2.60 17.57
C ARG A 72 14.28 -3.98 17.80
N MET A 73 13.10 -4.19 17.23
CA MET A 73 12.38 -5.47 17.32
C MET A 73 12.64 -6.38 16.13
N GLY A 74 13.50 -5.95 15.19
CA GLY A 74 13.76 -6.72 13.96
C GLY A 74 12.55 -6.79 13.05
N ILE A 75 11.66 -5.79 13.05
CA ILE A 75 10.44 -5.79 12.24
C ILE A 75 10.55 -4.68 11.19
N ARG A 76 10.37 -5.08 9.92
CA ARG A 76 10.30 -4.15 8.80
C ARG A 76 8.84 -3.75 8.50
N ILE A 77 8.67 -2.58 7.93
CA ILE A 77 7.38 -2.13 7.44
C ILE A 77 7.54 -1.37 6.12
N ASN A 78 6.74 -1.71 5.14
CA ASN A 78 6.65 -1.00 3.87
C ASN A 78 5.17 -0.78 3.50
N THR A 79 4.93 0.11 2.59
CA THR A 79 3.59 0.41 2.10
C THR A 79 3.58 0.32 0.57
N ILE A 80 2.58 -0.35 0.02
CA ILE A 80 2.30 -0.33 -1.41
C ILE A 80 1.17 0.68 -1.64
N ALA A 81 1.37 1.58 -2.60
CA ALA A 81 0.35 2.50 -3.09
C ALA A 81 -0.08 2.06 -4.50
N PRO A 82 -1.09 1.19 -4.61
CA PRO A 82 -1.54 0.71 -5.90
C PRO A 82 -2.27 1.79 -6.70
N GLY A 83 -2.13 1.72 -8.02
CA GLY A 83 -3.03 2.34 -8.98
C GLY A 83 -4.33 1.58 -9.10
N ILE A 84 -4.82 1.44 -10.33
CA ILE A 84 -6.09 0.75 -10.59
C ILE A 84 -5.81 -0.67 -11.05
N PHE A 85 -6.37 -1.63 -10.33
CA PHE A 85 -6.17 -3.06 -10.57
C PHE A 85 -7.46 -3.73 -11.02
N ASP A 86 -7.33 -4.74 -11.88
CA ASP A 86 -8.44 -5.57 -12.35
C ASP A 86 -8.86 -6.54 -11.22
N THR A 87 -9.80 -6.08 -10.44
CA THR A 87 -10.36 -6.80 -9.29
C THR A 87 -11.85 -7.05 -9.51
N PRO A 88 -12.48 -8.00 -8.80
CA PRO A 88 -13.93 -8.20 -8.89
C PRO A 88 -14.73 -6.90 -8.66
N MET A 89 -14.25 -6.01 -7.78
CA MET A 89 -14.87 -4.70 -7.56
C MET A 89 -14.79 -3.83 -8.82
N MET A 90 -13.64 -3.80 -9.49
CA MET A 90 -13.43 -3.00 -10.71
C MET A 90 -14.14 -3.65 -11.92
N ALA A 91 -14.26 -4.96 -11.96
CA ALA A 91 -15.00 -5.68 -13.01
C ALA A 91 -16.49 -5.34 -13.02
N MET A 92 -17.06 -4.94 -11.87
CA MET A 92 -18.45 -4.48 -11.77
C MET A 92 -18.64 -3.01 -12.18
N ALA A 93 -17.57 -2.26 -12.38
CA ALA A 93 -17.65 -0.87 -12.80
C ALA A 93 -18.02 -0.79 -14.31
N PRO A 94 -18.91 0.15 -14.69
CA PRO A 94 -19.22 0.37 -16.11
C PRO A 94 -17.98 0.78 -16.92
N ASP A 95 -17.96 0.46 -18.21
CA ASP A 95 -16.86 0.81 -19.13
C ASP A 95 -16.56 2.32 -19.10
N GLN A 96 -17.60 3.15 -18.99
CA GLN A 96 -17.49 4.59 -18.85
C GLN A 96 -16.61 5.05 -17.65
N VAL A 97 -16.47 4.20 -16.64
CA VAL A 97 -15.60 4.43 -15.49
C VAL A 97 -14.22 3.79 -15.72
N ARG A 98 -14.19 2.60 -16.32
CA ARG A 98 -12.94 1.83 -16.52
C ARG A 98 -12.05 2.43 -17.60
N ASP A 99 -12.64 2.80 -18.75
CA ASP A 99 -11.88 3.26 -19.91
C ASP A 99 -11.04 4.50 -19.63
N PRO A 100 -11.57 5.56 -18.97
CA PRO A 100 -10.74 6.71 -18.60
C PRO A 100 -9.57 6.35 -17.66
N LEU A 101 -9.73 5.37 -16.77
CA LEU A 101 -8.68 4.93 -15.86
C LEU A 101 -7.55 4.20 -16.61
N ILE A 102 -7.93 3.39 -17.62
CA ILE A 102 -6.97 2.73 -18.52
C ILE A 102 -6.21 3.79 -19.33
N GLU A 103 -6.93 4.78 -19.86
CA GLU A 103 -6.31 5.87 -20.63
C GLU A 103 -5.34 6.73 -19.82
N MET A 104 -5.59 6.95 -18.53
CA MET A 104 -4.67 7.65 -17.64
C MET A 104 -3.42 6.83 -17.30
N THR A 105 -3.48 5.50 -17.38
CA THR A 105 -2.32 4.64 -17.15
C THR A 105 -1.32 4.81 -18.30
N GLN A 106 -0.06 5.05 -18.00
CA GLN A 106 0.93 5.36 -19.04
C GLN A 106 1.39 4.10 -19.79
N PHE A 107 1.88 3.12 -19.06
CA PHE A 107 2.30 1.84 -19.62
C PHE A 107 2.40 0.76 -18.51
N PRO A 108 1.92 -0.46 -18.76
CA PRO A 108 1.13 -0.90 -19.92
C PRO A 108 -0.28 -0.29 -19.92
N LYS A 109 -0.86 -0.11 -21.11
CA LYS A 109 -2.23 0.45 -21.30
C LYS A 109 -3.31 -0.55 -20.89
N ARG A 110 -3.41 -0.83 -19.63
CA ARG A 110 -4.39 -1.74 -19.02
C ARG A 110 -4.47 -1.51 -17.51
N LEU A 111 -5.43 -2.12 -16.87
CA LEU A 111 -5.44 -2.24 -15.41
C LEU A 111 -4.29 -3.13 -14.93
N GLY A 112 -3.80 -2.89 -13.73
CA GLY A 112 -2.85 -3.77 -13.05
C GLY A 112 -3.49 -5.13 -12.75
N LEU A 113 -2.70 -6.18 -12.80
CA LEU A 113 -3.17 -7.52 -12.46
C LEU A 113 -2.91 -7.81 -10.96
N PRO A 114 -3.82 -8.50 -10.26
CA PRO A 114 -3.62 -8.89 -8.86
C PRO A 114 -2.29 -9.61 -8.61
N GLU A 115 -1.84 -10.41 -9.58
CA GLU A 115 -0.56 -11.13 -9.50
C GLU A 115 0.64 -10.19 -9.48
N GLU A 116 0.54 -9.01 -10.09
CA GLU A 116 1.61 -8.00 -10.07
C GLU A 116 1.73 -7.36 -8.68
N TYR A 117 0.60 -7.16 -8.00
CA TYR A 117 0.60 -6.73 -6.60
C TYR A 117 1.21 -7.82 -5.69
N ALA A 118 0.81 -9.08 -5.90
CA ALA A 118 1.33 -10.22 -5.14
C ALA A 118 2.84 -10.41 -5.36
N ALA A 119 3.33 -10.22 -6.58
CA ALA A 119 4.76 -10.30 -6.91
C ALA A 119 5.57 -9.23 -6.16
N LEU A 120 5.09 -7.99 -6.09
CA LEU A 120 5.75 -6.94 -5.30
C LEU A 120 5.70 -7.26 -3.81
N THR A 121 4.57 -7.73 -3.29
CA THR A 121 4.43 -8.17 -1.90
C THR A 121 5.46 -9.26 -1.57
N LYS A 122 5.56 -10.28 -2.41
CA LYS A 122 6.56 -11.35 -2.28
C LYS A 122 7.98 -10.78 -2.28
N HIS A 123 8.30 -9.88 -3.22
CA HIS A 123 9.61 -9.24 -3.29
C HIS A 123 9.95 -8.46 -2.02
N ILE A 124 9.00 -7.72 -1.44
CA ILE A 124 9.22 -7.01 -0.17
C ILE A 124 9.52 -7.98 0.97
N VAL A 125 8.84 -9.12 1.01
CA VAL A 125 9.09 -10.16 2.03
C VAL A 125 10.51 -10.72 1.87
N GLU A 126 10.92 -11.05 0.66
CA GLU A 126 12.20 -11.71 0.34
C GLU A 126 13.41 -10.76 0.31
N ASN A 127 13.19 -9.45 0.26
CA ASN A 127 14.25 -8.44 0.21
C ASN A 127 14.41 -7.72 1.56
N PRO A 128 15.31 -8.17 2.45
CA PRO A 128 15.42 -7.63 3.80
C PRO A 128 15.94 -6.18 3.84
N PHE A 129 16.44 -5.64 2.73
CA PHE A 129 16.92 -4.25 2.69
C PHE A 129 15.83 -3.23 2.39
N LEU A 130 14.60 -3.68 1.99
CA LEU A 130 13.43 -2.83 1.85
C LEU A 130 12.78 -2.60 3.23
N ASN A 131 12.86 -1.36 3.72
CA ASN A 131 12.25 -0.97 4.98
C ASN A 131 11.90 0.52 5.00
N GLY A 132 10.72 0.86 5.49
CA GLY A 132 10.27 2.25 5.66
C GLY A 132 9.85 2.94 4.35
N GLU A 133 9.66 2.19 3.26
CA GLU A 133 9.41 2.74 1.94
C GLU A 133 7.92 2.66 1.56
N THR A 134 7.47 3.61 0.75
CA THR A 134 6.17 3.57 0.09
C THR A 134 6.39 3.45 -1.42
N ILE A 135 5.93 2.34 -1.99
CA ILE A 135 6.13 2.01 -3.40
C ILE A 135 4.83 2.20 -4.17
N ARG A 136 4.81 3.12 -5.14
CA ARG A 136 3.71 3.23 -6.10
C ARG A 136 3.80 2.08 -7.09
N LEU A 137 2.71 1.32 -7.22
CA LEU A 137 2.55 0.25 -8.22
C LEU A 137 1.35 0.61 -9.10
N ASP A 138 1.56 1.37 -10.15
CA ASP A 138 0.48 2.13 -10.77
C ASP A 138 0.57 2.32 -12.30
N GLY A 139 1.54 1.68 -12.97
CA GLY A 139 1.70 1.85 -14.43
C GLY A 139 1.95 3.29 -14.86
N GLY A 140 2.50 4.12 -13.97
CA GLY A 140 2.78 5.53 -14.24
C GLY A 140 1.55 6.45 -14.21
N ILE A 141 0.40 5.98 -13.69
CA ILE A 141 -0.81 6.81 -13.63
C ILE A 141 -0.59 8.04 -12.74
N ARG A 142 -1.14 9.15 -13.16
CA ARG A 142 -1.40 10.32 -12.34
C ARG A 142 -2.88 10.67 -12.50
N MET A 143 -3.62 10.60 -11.41
CA MET A 143 -5.07 10.76 -11.46
C MET A 143 -5.44 12.19 -11.86
N ALA A 144 -6.31 12.31 -12.85
CA ALA A 144 -6.92 13.59 -13.19
C ALA A 144 -7.84 14.07 -12.06
N PRO A 145 -8.14 15.38 -11.96
CA PRO A 145 -9.03 15.90 -10.91
C PRO A 145 -10.44 15.30 -10.91
N LYS A 146 -10.88 14.78 -12.06
CA LYS A 146 -12.16 14.08 -12.27
C LYS A 146 -11.95 12.82 -13.04
#